data_fefd2cd29b0b885e2ac3cd3d4f5339ea
#
_entry.id   fefd2cd29b0b885e2ac3cd3d4f5339ea
#
_cell.length_a   1.000
_cell.length_b   1.000
_cell.length_c   1.000
_cell.angle_alpha   90.00
_cell.angle_beta   90.00
_cell.angle_gamma   90.00
#
_symmetry.space_group_name_H-M   'P 1'
#
loop_
_entity.id
_entity.type
_entity.pdbx_description
1 polymer ?
#
loop_
_entity_poly.entity_id
_entity_poly.type
_entity_poly.pdbx_seq_one_letter_code
_entity_poly.pdbx_strand_id
1 'polypeptide(L)'
;MSYIKKTDPELFNILEKELDREESTIELIASENFTSQAVMEMTGGVMTNKYAEGYPGKRYYGGCEIVDQAENIARDRLKKLFKAEYVNVQPHSGSQANMAVFMTFLNPGDTVLGLDLAHGGHLTHGSHVNFSGQLYNFISYHVDKKTGRVDFNEVVQLAKKNKPKLIICGG
;
A
#
# COMPACT_ATOMS: atom_id res chain seq x y z
N MET A 1 -8.84 22.15 23.34
CA MET A 1 -10.25 22.04 22.82
C MET A 1 -10.18 21.76 21.34
N SER A 2 -10.82 20.69 20.86
CA SER A 2 -10.75 20.26 19.45
C SER A 2 -11.40 21.30 18.52
N TYR A 3 -10.72 21.70 17.45
CA TYR A 3 -11.28 22.64 16.46
C TYR A 3 -12.49 22.04 15.74
N ILE A 4 -12.46 20.73 15.41
CA ILE A 4 -13.54 20.05 14.73
C ILE A 4 -14.83 20.07 15.57
N LYS A 5 -14.74 19.93 16.89
CA LYS A 5 -15.90 20.03 17.81
C LYS A 5 -16.65 21.36 17.69
N LYS A 6 -15.91 22.44 17.38
CA LYS A 6 -16.50 23.79 17.23
C LYS A 6 -17.03 24.03 15.83
N THR A 7 -16.37 23.47 14.82
CA THR A 7 -16.64 23.75 13.41
C THR A 7 -17.67 22.80 12.82
N ASP A 8 -17.63 21.53 13.24
CA ASP A 8 -18.51 20.46 12.77
C ASP A 8 -18.78 19.46 13.92
N PRO A 9 -19.78 19.77 14.77
CA PRO A 9 -20.13 18.90 15.90
C PRO A 9 -20.67 17.53 15.48
N GLU A 10 -21.27 17.42 14.29
CA GLU A 10 -21.79 16.15 13.77
C GLU A 10 -20.64 15.20 13.43
N LEU A 11 -19.65 15.68 12.72
CA LEU A 11 -18.45 14.89 12.40
C LEU A 11 -17.63 14.59 13.65
N PHE A 12 -17.54 15.52 14.59
CA PHE A 12 -16.90 15.25 15.88
C PHE A 12 -17.55 14.09 16.63
N ASN A 13 -18.88 14.02 16.65
CA ASN A 13 -19.63 12.91 17.26
C ASN A 13 -19.32 11.56 16.59
N ILE A 14 -19.07 11.55 15.28
CA ILE A 14 -18.67 10.33 14.57
C ILE A 14 -17.29 9.88 15.02
N LEU A 15 -16.34 10.80 15.18
CA LEU A 15 -15.00 10.48 15.68
C LEU A 15 -15.03 9.92 17.10
N GLU A 16 -15.85 10.48 18.00
CA GLU A 16 -16.02 9.96 19.37
C GLU A 16 -16.59 8.53 19.35
N LYS A 17 -17.58 8.27 18.51
CA LYS A 17 -18.15 6.92 18.36
C LYS A 17 -17.14 5.91 17.79
N GLU A 18 -16.28 6.32 16.86
CA GLU A 18 -15.24 5.45 16.34
C GLU A 18 -14.18 5.14 17.39
N LEU A 19 -13.80 6.13 18.21
CA LEU A 19 -12.89 5.91 19.32
C LEU A 19 -13.50 4.91 20.33
N ASP A 20 -14.77 5.10 20.70
CA ASP A 20 -15.49 4.16 21.60
C ASP A 20 -15.55 2.74 21.00
N ARG A 21 -15.75 2.62 19.68
CA ARG A 21 -15.72 1.34 18.96
C ARG A 21 -14.35 0.68 19.05
N GLU A 22 -13.30 1.41 18.76
CA GLU A 22 -11.92 0.89 18.83
C GLU A 22 -11.53 0.45 20.24
N GLU A 23 -11.93 1.21 21.28
CA GLU A 23 -11.62 0.89 22.68
C GLU A 23 -12.47 -0.28 23.23
N SER A 24 -13.68 -0.48 22.70
CA SER A 24 -14.62 -1.48 23.21
C SER A 24 -14.64 -2.80 22.46
N THR A 25 -13.97 -2.88 21.30
CA THR A 25 -13.97 -4.08 20.43
C THR A 25 -12.58 -4.65 20.25
N ILE A 26 -12.51 -5.94 19.95
CA ILE A 26 -11.26 -6.60 19.56
C ILE A 26 -11.21 -6.64 18.03
N GLU A 27 -10.22 -5.93 17.45
CA GLU A 27 -9.99 -5.96 16.02
C GLU A 27 -9.28 -7.25 15.60
N LEU A 28 -9.92 -8.00 14.67
CA LEU A 28 -9.39 -9.28 14.17
C LEU A 28 -9.00 -9.23 12.68
N ILE A 29 -9.06 -8.05 12.06
CA ILE A 29 -8.61 -7.87 10.68
C ILE A 29 -7.09 -7.72 10.68
N ALA A 30 -6.38 -8.75 10.20
CA ALA A 30 -4.92 -8.83 10.27
C ALA A 30 -4.17 -7.69 9.55
N SER A 31 -4.81 -7.02 8.60
CA SER A 31 -4.25 -5.88 7.86
C SER A 31 -4.46 -4.53 8.54
N GLU A 32 -5.25 -4.46 9.62
CA GLU A 32 -5.43 -3.23 10.38
C GLU A 32 -4.37 -3.06 11.46
N ASN A 33 -4.04 -1.81 11.78
CA ASN A 33 -3.06 -1.47 12.80
C ASN A 33 -3.41 -0.13 13.43
N PHE A 34 -3.48 -0.09 14.76
CA PHE A 34 -3.62 1.15 15.50
C PHE A 34 -2.37 2.00 15.34
N THR A 35 -2.51 3.16 14.74
CA THR A 35 -1.39 4.08 14.53
C THR A 35 -1.13 4.92 15.78
N SER A 36 0.11 5.41 15.91
CA SER A 36 0.46 6.30 17.02
C SER A 36 -0.14 7.71 16.84
N GLN A 37 -0.35 8.41 17.95
CA GLN A 37 -0.78 9.81 17.92
C GLN A 37 0.15 10.68 17.08
N ALA A 38 1.45 10.43 17.11
CA ALA A 38 2.43 11.17 16.31
C ALA A 38 2.20 11.02 14.79
N VAL A 39 1.79 9.84 14.33
CA VAL A 39 1.43 9.61 12.93
C VAL A 39 0.15 10.35 12.56
N MET A 40 -0.88 10.30 13.43
CA MET A 40 -2.14 11.03 13.22
C MET A 40 -1.91 12.54 13.18
N GLU A 41 -1.13 13.08 14.11
CA GLU A 41 -0.77 14.50 14.18
C GLU A 41 -0.01 14.93 12.91
N MET A 42 0.93 14.12 12.44
CA MET A 42 1.70 14.42 11.25
C MET A 42 0.86 14.36 9.98
N THR A 43 -0.08 13.41 9.89
CA THR A 43 -1.00 13.26 8.75
C THR A 43 -1.95 14.46 8.63
N GLY A 44 -2.44 15.01 9.76
CA GLY A 44 -3.30 16.20 9.82
C GLY A 44 -2.53 17.52 9.98
N GLY A 45 -1.21 17.51 9.83
CA GLY A 45 -0.37 18.68 10.06
C GLY A 45 -0.39 19.71 8.93
N VAL A 46 0.34 20.83 9.12
CA VAL A 46 0.39 21.95 8.18
C VAL A 46 0.91 21.60 6.78
N MET A 47 1.63 20.47 6.66
CA MET A 47 2.08 20.00 5.34
C MET A 47 0.93 19.61 4.41
N THR A 48 -0.27 19.36 4.92
CA THR A 48 -1.48 19.15 4.12
C THR A 48 -1.84 20.33 3.23
N ASN A 49 -1.37 21.53 3.56
CA ASN A 49 -1.58 22.74 2.77
C ASN A 49 -0.66 22.84 1.55
N LYS A 50 0.42 22.03 1.50
CA LYS A 50 1.45 22.20 0.48
C LYS A 50 1.27 21.29 -0.72
N TYR A 51 1.06 21.90 -1.86
CA TYR A 51 1.10 21.22 -3.15
C TYR A 51 2.56 21.01 -3.58
N ALA A 52 3.01 19.72 -3.71
CA ALA A 52 4.42 19.36 -3.88
C ALA A 52 4.62 18.30 -4.98
N GLU A 53 4.02 18.53 -6.14
CA GLU A 53 4.20 17.66 -7.31
C GLU A 53 5.66 17.61 -7.76
N GLY A 54 6.11 16.43 -8.16
CA GLY A 54 7.51 16.15 -8.49
C GLY A 54 8.24 15.45 -7.34
N TYR A 55 9.57 15.52 -7.34
CA TYR A 55 10.43 14.87 -6.34
C TYR A 55 11.32 15.88 -5.63
N PRO A 56 11.89 15.58 -4.47
CA PRO A 56 12.82 16.46 -3.77
C PRO A 56 13.91 17.01 -4.69
N GLY A 57 14.07 18.32 -4.70
CA GLY A 57 15.00 19.04 -5.59
C GLY A 57 14.57 19.11 -7.07
N LYS A 58 13.44 18.52 -7.45
CA LYS A 58 12.88 18.53 -8.82
C LYS A 58 11.36 18.72 -8.76
N ARG A 59 10.91 19.78 -8.11
CA ARG A 59 9.49 20.13 -7.99
C ARG A 59 9.02 21.00 -9.13
N TYR A 60 7.73 20.90 -9.44
CA TYR A 60 7.09 21.77 -10.44
C TYR A 60 6.71 23.14 -9.85
N TYR A 61 6.64 23.27 -8.52
CA TYR A 61 6.23 24.49 -7.81
C TYR A 61 7.27 24.90 -6.77
N GLY A 62 7.32 26.21 -6.48
CA GLY A 62 8.17 26.77 -5.44
C GLY A 62 7.69 26.48 -4.01
N GLY A 63 8.53 26.80 -3.03
CA GLY A 63 8.20 26.65 -1.61
C GLY A 63 8.20 25.21 -1.10
N CYS A 64 8.92 24.30 -1.76
CA CYS A 64 8.95 22.88 -1.41
C CYS A 64 10.16 22.48 -0.57
N GLU A 65 11.03 23.41 -0.20
CA GLU A 65 12.31 23.16 0.49
C GLU A 65 12.12 22.45 1.83
N ILE A 66 11.00 22.70 2.49
CA ILE A 66 10.70 22.09 3.80
C ILE A 66 10.06 20.71 3.62
N VAL A 67 9.11 20.55 2.70
CA VAL A 67 8.51 19.23 2.43
C VAL A 67 9.53 18.28 1.81
N ASP A 68 10.51 18.79 1.06
CA ASP A 68 11.64 18.00 0.56
C ASP A 68 12.45 17.36 1.69
N GLN A 69 12.66 18.08 2.79
CA GLN A 69 13.34 17.53 3.97
C GLN A 69 12.53 16.39 4.59
N ALA A 70 11.21 16.56 4.73
CA ALA A 70 10.35 15.51 5.26
C ALA A 70 10.35 14.24 4.38
N GLU A 71 10.23 14.41 3.06
CA GLU A 71 10.28 13.29 2.11
C GLU A 71 11.65 12.59 2.12
N ASN A 72 12.75 13.34 2.18
CA ASN A 72 14.10 12.77 2.26
C ASN A 72 14.31 12.00 3.57
N ILE A 73 13.84 12.50 4.71
CA ILE A 73 13.89 11.77 5.98
C ILE A 73 13.13 10.45 5.88
N ALA A 74 11.93 10.44 5.28
CA ALA A 74 11.15 9.22 5.10
C ALA A 74 11.89 8.22 4.20
N ARG A 75 12.43 8.66 3.08
CA ARG A 75 13.23 7.83 2.16
C ARG A 75 14.45 7.22 2.85
N ASP A 76 15.21 8.02 3.59
CA ASP A 76 16.43 7.56 4.26
C ASP A 76 16.14 6.56 5.38
N ARG A 77 15.05 6.77 6.11
CA ARG A 77 14.59 5.82 7.14
C ARG A 77 14.16 4.49 6.53
N LEU A 78 13.40 4.50 5.44
CA LEU A 78 13.01 3.27 4.74
C LEU A 78 14.19 2.56 4.10
N LYS A 79 15.15 3.28 3.51
CA LYS A 79 16.40 2.68 3.02
C LYS A 79 17.12 1.90 4.12
N LYS A 80 17.23 2.47 5.31
CA LYS A 80 17.85 1.80 6.47
C LYS A 80 17.04 0.60 6.92
N LEU A 81 15.72 0.74 7.04
CA LEU A 81 14.83 -0.31 7.54
C LEU A 81 14.84 -1.55 6.63
N PHE A 82 14.73 -1.34 5.33
CA PHE A 82 14.66 -2.42 4.34
C PHE A 82 16.02 -2.77 3.72
N LYS A 83 17.10 -2.10 4.13
CA LYS A 83 18.43 -2.23 3.52
C LYS A 83 18.38 -2.05 1.99
N ALA A 84 17.52 -1.13 1.53
CA ALA A 84 17.27 -0.87 0.13
C ALA A 84 18.15 0.27 -0.38
N GLU A 85 18.58 0.19 -1.62
CA GLU A 85 19.36 1.22 -2.28
C GLU A 85 18.46 2.37 -2.77
N TYR A 86 17.27 2.04 -3.26
CA TYR A 86 16.29 2.99 -3.77
C TYR A 86 14.95 2.84 -3.06
N VAL A 87 14.29 3.94 -2.79
CA VAL A 87 12.98 4.00 -2.12
C VAL A 87 12.16 5.14 -2.71
N ASN A 88 10.88 4.87 -2.95
CA ASN A 88 9.87 5.87 -3.25
C ASN A 88 8.80 5.82 -2.14
N VAL A 89 8.52 6.97 -1.52
CA VAL A 89 7.57 7.11 -0.40
C VAL A 89 6.28 7.85 -0.80
N GLN A 90 6.11 8.16 -2.09
CA GLN A 90 4.98 8.96 -2.55
C GLN A 90 3.67 8.17 -2.74
N PRO A 91 3.65 6.85 -3.01
CA PRO A 91 2.38 6.14 -3.11
C PRO A 91 1.53 6.32 -1.85
N HIS A 92 0.24 6.67 -2.02
CA HIS A 92 -0.69 6.88 -0.92
C HIS A 92 -1.24 5.59 -0.32
N SER A 93 -1.01 4.44 -0.99
CA SER A 93 -1.50 3.12 -0.57
C SER A 93 -0.63 2.01 -1.14
N GLY A 94 -0.72 0.81 -0.55
CA GLY A 94 -0.10 -0.39 -1.10
C GLY A 94 -0.61 -0.72 -2.51
N SER A 95 -1.88 -0.47 -2.79
CA SER A 95 -2.48 -0.66 -4.11
C SER A 95 -1.83 0.25 -5.17
N GLN A 96 -1.60 1.52 -4.84
CA GLN A 96 -0.90 2.46 -5.73
C GLN A 96 0.58 2.09 -5.89
N ALA A 97 1.24 1.63 -4.83
CA ALA A 97 2.62 1.17 -4.91
C ALA A 97 2.75 -0.03 -5.87
N ASN A 98 1.87 -1.03 -5.75
CA ASN A 98 1.82 -2.16 -6.67
C ASN A 98 1.50 -1.72 -8.09
N MET A 99 0.56 -0.79 -8.27
CA MET A 99 0.24 -0.24 -9.59
C MET A 99 1.46 0.42 -10.26
N ALA A 100 2.23 1.19 -9.50
CA ALA A 100 3.45 1.83 -10.02
C ALA A 100 4.47 0.78 -10.50
N VAL A 101 4.65 -0.30 -9.74
CA VAL A 101 5.53 -1.43 -10.14
C VAL A 101 5.00 -2.10 -11.41
N PHE A 102 3.70 -2.40 -11.47
CA PHE A 102 3.11 -3.04 -12.64
C PHE A 102 3.27 -2.18 -13.90
N MET A 103 2.94 -0.90 -13.81
CA MET A 103 3.10 0.03 -14.96
C MET A 103 4.54 0.22 -15.39
N THR A 104 5.52 -0.02 -14.51
CA THR A 104 6.94 0.06 -14.85
C THR A 104 7.42 -1.15 -15.64
N PHE A 105 6.95 -2.34 -15.30
CA PHE A 105 7.49 -3.60 -15.82
C PHE A 105 6.57 -4.31 -16.82
N LEU A 106 5.29 -3.93 -16.89
CA LEU A 106 4.26 -4.65 -17.64
C LEU A 106 3.56 -3.75 -18.64
N ASN A 107 3.13 -4.37 -19.74
CA ASN A 107 2.11 -3.80 -20.63
C ASN A 107 0.75 -4.47 -20.36
N PRO A 108 -0.39 -3.81 -20.64
CA PRO A 108 -1.70 -4.44 -20.59
C PRO A 108 -1.72 -5.78 -21.34
N GLY A 109 -2.29 -6.81 -20.73
CA GLY A 109 -2.33 -8.17 -21.26
C GLY A 109 -1.12 -9.05 -20.94
N ASP A 110 -0.06 -8.51 -20.33
CA ASP A 110 1.06 -9.32 -19.89
C ASP A 110 0.68 -10.31 -18.79
N THR A 111 1.35 -11.46 -18.78
CA THR A 111 1.07 -12.52 -17.81
C THR A 111 1.81 -12.28 -16.51
N VAL A 112 1.08 -12.42 -15.39
CA VAL A 112 1.58 -12.29 -14.02
C VAL A 112 1.19 -13.51 -13.20
N LEU A 113 2.06 -14.01 -12.33
CA LEU A 113 1.71 -14.97 -11.30
C LEU A 113 1.45 -14.24 -9.97
N GLY A 114 0.35 -14.59 -9.30
CA GLY A 114 -0.01 -14.04 -8.00
C GLY A 114 -0.55 -15.10 -7.05
N LEU A 115 -0.41 -14.87 -5.74
CA LEU A 115 -1.06 -15.72 -4.74
C LEU A 115 -2.58 -15.52 -4.83
N ASP A 116 -3.32 -16.62 -4.87
CA ASP A 116 -4.79 -16.59 -4.93
C ASP A 116 -5.40 -15.83 -3.74
N LEU A 117 -6.42 -15.03 -4.00
CA LEU A 117 -7.10 -14.21 -2.98
C LEU A 117 -7.65 -15.05 -1.83
N ALA A 118 -8.23 -16.24 -2.15
CA ALA A 118 -8.75 -17.16 -1.14
C ALA A 118 -7.67 -17.84 -0.30
N HIS A 119 -6.41 -17.70 -0.69
CA HIS A 119 -5.24 -18.25 -0.03
C HIS A 119 -4.36 -17.19 0.66
N GLY A 120 -4.89 -15.98 0.86
CA GLY A 120 -4.20 -14.87 1.50
C GLY A 120 -3.59 -13.85 0.54
N GLY A 121 -3.88 -13.94 -0.76
CA GLY A 121 -3.46 -12.93 -1.73
C GLY A 121 -4.19 -11.60 -1.53
N HIS A 122 -3.55 -10.51 -1.92
CA HIS A 122 -4.15 -9.18 -1.93
C HIS A 122 -5.03 -8.97 -3.17
N LEU A 123 -5.96 -8.01 -3.15
CA LEU A 123 -6.77 -7.66 -4.33
C LEU A 123 -5.92 -7.33 -5.56
N THR A 124 -4.75 -6.72 -5.37
CA THR A 124 -3.79 -6.43 -6.46
C THR A 124 -3.07 -7.65 -7.02
N HIS A 125 -3.33 -8.86 -6.51
CA HIS A 125 -2.85 -10.12 -7.07
C HIS A 125 -3.78 -10.68 -8.16
N GLY A 126 -4.45 -9.81 -8.91
CA GLY A 126 -5.23 -10.21 -10.08
C GLY A 126 -6.72 -10.39 -9.83
N SER A 127 -7.27 -9.86 -8.73
CA SER A 127 -8.72 -9.88 -8.53
C SER A 127 -9.43 -9.16 -9.70
N HIS A 128 -10.50 -9.75 -10.22
CA HIS A 128 -11.25 -9.21 -11.35
C HIS A 128 -11.89 -7.85 -11.09
N VAL A 129 -12.11 -7.48 -9.83
CA VAL A 129 -12.61 -6.15 -9.43
C VAL A 129 -11.51 -5.11 -9.24
N ASN A 130 -10.25 -5.52 -9.35
CA ASN A 130 -9.08 -4.67 -9.18
C ASN A 130 -8.43 -4.34 -10.54
N PHE A 131 -7.75 -3.19 -10.64
CA PHE A 131 -7.01 -2.82 -11.85
C PHE A 131 -6.08 -3.93 -12.35
N SER A 132 -5.47 -4.69 -11.44
CA SER A 132 -4.53 -5.74 -11.79
C SER A 132 -5.19 -6.87 -12.60
N GLY A 133 -6.37 -7.34 -12.19
CA GLY A 133 -7.11 -8.36 -12.93
C GLY A 133 -7.82 -7.84 -14.18
N GLN A 134 -8.00 -6.51 -14.28
CA GLN A 134 -8.60 -5.90 -15.48
C GLN A 134 -7.58 -5.62 -16.59
N LEU A 135 -6.35 -5.30 -16.22
CA LEU A 135 -5.31 -4.91 -17.17
C LEU A 135 -4.35 -6.05 -17.54
N TYR A 136 -4.15 -7.02 -16.66
CA TYR A 136 -3.13 -8.06 -16.83
C TYR A 136 -3.74 -9.46 -16.79
N ASN A 137 -3.05 -10.41 -17.40
CA ASN A 137 -3.46 -11.82 -17.41
C ASN A 137 -2.87 -12.53 -16.19
N PHE A 138 -3.63 -12.59 -15.11
CA PHE A 138 -3.20 -13.22 -13.86
C PHE A 138 -3.42 -14.73 -13.86
N ILE A 139 -2.43 -15.46 -13.36
CA ILE A 139 -2.48 -16.89 -13.07
C ILE A 139 -2.21 -17.05 -11.59
N SER A 140 -3.14 -17.66 -10.87
CA SER A 140 -3.00 -17.87 -9.43
C SER A 140 -2.14 -19.07 -9.12
N TYR A 141 -1.30 -18.95 -8.08
CA TYR A 141 -0.70 -20.07 -7.36
C TYR A 141 -1.28 -20.15 -5.95
N HIS A 142 -1.11 -21.29 -5.29
CA HIS A 142 -1.87 -21.63 -4.10
C HIS A 142 -0.96 -22.00 -2.92
N VAL A 143 -1.56 -22.08 -1.73
CA VAL A 143 -0.96 -22.76 -0.58
C VAL A 143 -1.37 -24.23 -0.56
N ASP A 144 -0.47 -25.10 -0.18
CA ASP A 144 -0.77 -26.50 0.08
C ASP A 144 -1.76 -26.63 1.25
N LYS A 145 -2.84 -27.37 1.03
CA LYS A 145 -3.94 -27.51 2.02
C LYS A 145 -3.51 -28.19 3.33
N LYS A 146 -2.46 -29.02 3.30
CA LYS A 146 -2.03 -29.77 4.49
C LYS A 146 -1.04 -28.96 5.32
N THR A 147 -0.17 -28.19 4.65
CA THR A 147 0.91 -27.46 5.32
C THR A 147 0.58 -26.00 5.55
N GLY A 148 -0.40 -25.42 4.83
CA GLY A 148 -0.71 -24.00 4.84
C GLY A 148 0.41 -23.13 4.26
N ARG A 149 1.36 -23.72 3.52
CA ARG A 149 2.49 -23.02 2.92
C ARG A 149 2.36 -22.96 1.40
N VAL A 150 2.98 -21.95 0.80
CA VAL A 150 3.09 -21.85 -0.67
C VAL A 150 3.75 -23.11 -1.23
N ASP A 151 3.11 -23.72 -2.23
CA ASP A 151 3.72 -24.83 -2.98
C ASP A 151 4.67 -24.26 -4.04
N PHE A 152 5.95 -24.22 -3.71
CA PHE A 152 6.98 -23.76 -4.63
C PHE A 152 7.12 -24.60 -5.90
N ASN A 153 6.74 -25.90 -5.87
CA ASN A 153 6.77 -26.74 -7.07
C ASN A 153 5.67 -26.29 -8.03
N GLU A 154 4.48 -25.98 -7.53
CA GLU A 154 3.39 -25.38 -8.33
C GLU A 154 3.86 -24.07 -8.97
N VAL A 155 4.44 -23.16 -8.17
CA VAL A 155 4.95 -21.86 -8.67
C VAL A 155 5.95 -22.06 -9.82
N VAL A 156 6.91 -22.96 -9.65
CA VAL A 156 7.91 -23.28 -10.69
C VAL A 156 7.28 -23.84 -11.94
N GLN A 157 6.32 -24.78 -11.81
CA GLN A 157 5.61 -25.37 -12.96
C GLN A 157 4.80 -24.32 -13.72
N LEU A 158 4.04 -23.48 -12.99
CA LEU A 158 3.26 -22.40 -13.58
C LEU A 158 4.13 -21.36 -14.28
N ALA A 159 5.25 -21.00 -13.66
CA ALA A 159 6.22 -20.07 -14.25
C ALA A 159 6.83 -20.62 -15.56
N LYS A 160 7.25 -21.88 -15.57
CA LYS A 160 7.79 -22.54 -16.78
C LYS A 160 6.75 -22.64 -17.90
N LYS A 161 5.51 -22.99 -17.54
CA LYS A 161 4.41 -23.15 -18.52
C LYS A 161 3.97 -21.83 -19.11
N ASN A 162 3.79 -20.81 -18.28
CA ASN A 162 3.12 -19.57 -18.67
C ASN A 162 4.09 -18.40 -18.92
N LYS A 163 5.35 -18.55 -18.54
CA LYS A 163 6.42 -17.55 -18.73
C LYS A 163 5.99 -16.13 -18.32
N PRO A 164 5.53 -15.94 -17.06
CA PRO A 164 5.07 -14.64 -16.60
C PRO A 164 6.21 -13.63 -16.63
N LYS A 165 5.89 -12.37 -16.86
CA LYS A 165 6.85 -11.27 -16.76
C LYS A 165 7.11 -10.83 -15.31
N LEU A 166 6.16 -11.12 -14.43
CA LEU A 166 6.25 -10.76 -13.02
C LEU A 166 5.60 -11.82 -12.15
N ILE A 167 6.17 -12.05 -10.98
CA ILE A 167 5.57 -12.86 -9.92
C ILE A 167 5.37 -11.92 -8.73
N ILE A 168 4.14 -11.77 -8.27
CA ILE A 168 3.81 -11.01 -7.06
C ILE A 168 3.56 -11.98 -5.91
N CYS A 169 4.18 -11.71 -4.77
CA CYS A 169 4.08 -12.53 -3.57
C CYS A 169 3.88 -11.65 -2.33
N GLY A 170 3.36 -12.25 -1.29
CA GLY A 170 3.00 -11.61 -0.04
C GLY A 170 1.56 -11.98 0.34
N GLY A 171 1.26 -11.91 1.64
CA GLY A 171 -0.04 -12.23 2.20
C GLY A 171 -0.10 -11.88 3.69
#